data_b458fbbcea01c5fcff9fc108a0579c1c
#
_entry.id   b458fbbcea01c5fcff9fc108a0579c1c
#
_cell.length_a   1.000
_cell.length_b   1.000
_cell.length_c   1.000
_cell.angle_alpha   90.00
_cell.angle_beta   90.00
_cell.angle_gamma   90.00
#
_symmetry.space_group_name_H-M   'P 1'
#
loop_
_entity.id
_entity.type
_entity.pdbx_description
1 polymer ?
#
loop_
_entity_poly.entity_id
_entity_poly.type
_entity_poly.pdbx_seq_one_letter_code
_entity_poly.pdbx_strand_id
1 'polypeptide(L)'
;ALLKKIFKVRQCTNSFYRARSRPCLEYQIGLCSAPCVGKISDNKYEQDVDMVSLFLNGKASKLLNQVSQKMKDASIDLDFEAAAKYRDQLIGLRTIQERHGSQFSSDMDVVSIVNDADTHCIELVFVRGGKQVGSETFFPKNAKNDSCEEVLSAFLPLYYLGTKTPKEIVLSHKLEDKSVLEAGLSTKLIQSPRVDKKHYLEMATLNAKENLKQ
;
A
#
# COMPACT_ATOMS: atom_id res chain seq x y z
N ALA A 1 5.80 -4.20 -15.49
CA ALA A 1 6.40 -5.50 -15.86
C ALA A 1 5.66 -6.71 -15.26
N LEU A 2 5.31 -6.70 -13.95
CA LEU A 2 4.68 -7.85 -13.25
C LEU A 2 3.24 -8.15 -13.72
N LEU A 3 2.38 -7.14 -13.89
CA LEU A 3 0.99 -7.32 -14.37
C LEU A 3 0.92 -8.02 -15.73
N LYS A 4 1.85 -7.69 -16.64
CA LYS A 4 1.98 -8.34 -17.94
C LYS A 4 2.23 -9.85 -17.80
N LYS A 5 3.08 -10.25 -16.87
CA LYS A 5 3.39 -11.66 -16.60
C LYS A 5 2.18 -12.42 -16.03
N ILE A 6 1.37 -11.73 -15.21
CA ILE A 6 0.20 -12.34 -14.54
C ILE A 6 -0.99 -12.49 -15.50
N PHE A 7 -1.34 -11.42 -16.23
CA PHE A 7 -2.55 -11.37 -17.07
C PHE A 7 -2.30 -11.61 -18.54
N LYS A 8 -1.06 -11.60 -19.00
CA LYS A 8 -0.64 -11.85 -20.39
C LYS A 8 -1.37 -10.97 -21.43
N VAL A 9 -1.73 -9.75 -21.04
CA VAL A 9 -2.37 -8.79 -21.95
C VAL A 9 -1.38 -8.18 -22.93
N ARG A 10 -1.82 -7.92 -24.17
CA ARG A 10 -0.97 -7.35 -25.23
C ARG A 10 -0.48 -5.94 -24.89
N GLN A 11 0.71 -5.58 -25.36
CA GLN A 11 1.27 -4.23 -25.30
C GLN A 11 1.65 -3.67 -26.66
N CYS A 12 1.40 -4.43 -27.72
CA CYS A 12 1.67 -4.01 -29.10
C CYS A 12 0.70 -2.93 -29.57
N THR A 13 1.12 -2.11 -30.53
CA THR A 13 0.27 -1.13 -31.20
C THR A 13 -0.83 -1.80 -32.01
N ASN A 14 -1.91 -1.06 -32.29
CA ASN A 14 -3.03 -1.60 -33.07
C ASN A 14 -2.62 -1.96 -34.51
N SER A 15 -1.69 -1.22 -35.13
CA SER A 15 -1.14 -1.56 -36.43
C SER A 15 -0.41 -2.90 -36.42
N PHE A 16 0.43 -3.10 -35.41
CA PHE A 16 1.16 -4.37 -35.25
C PHE A 16 0.22 -5.54 -34.94
N TYR A 17 -0.82 -5.33 -34.16
CA TYR A 17 -1.85 -6.30 -33.81
C TYR A 17 -2.57 -6.81 -35.07
N ARG A 18 -3.03 -5.88 -35.96
CA ARG A 18 -3.79 -6.19 -37.16
C ARG A 18 -2.95 -6.85 -38.28
N ALA A 19 -1.66 -6.59 -38.29
CA ALA A 19 -0.74 -7.12 -39.31
C ALA A 19 -0.23 -8.54 -39.04
N ARG A 20 -0.62 -9.16 -37.91
CA ARG A 20 -0.06 -10.45 -37.50
C ARG A 20 -0.78 -11.64 -38.06
N SER A 21 -0.02 -12.56 -38.68
CA SER A 21 -0.45 -13.87 -39.13
C SER A 21 0.06 -15.03 -38.27
N ARG A 22 1.04 -14.76 -37.39
CA ARG A 22 1.65 -15.74 -36.47
C ARG A 22 1.95 -15.14 -35.11
N PRO A 23 2.02 -15.96 -34.00
CA PRO A 23 2.37 -15.50 -32.68
C PRO A 23 3.73 -14.79 -32.68
N CYS A 24 3.84 -13.72 -31.89
CA CYS A 24 5.09 -12.97 -31.72
C CYS A 24 5.93 -13.51 -30.55
N LEU A 25 7.13 -12.96 -30.37
CA LEU A 25 8.03 -13.33 -29.30
C LEU A 25 7.38 -13.21 -27.89
N GLU A 26 6.56 -12.18 -27.67
CA GLU A 26 5.85 -11.98 -26.41
C GLU A 26 4.95 -13.16 -26.02
N TYR A 27 4.33 -13.80 -26.99
CA TYR A 27 3.59 -15.04 -26.77
C TYR A 27 4.51 -16.22 -26.46
N GLN A 28 5.61 -16.36 -27.20
CA GLN A 28 6.56 -17.47 -27.01
C GLN A 28 7.20 -17.47 -25.61
N ILE A 29 7.48 -16.28 -25.09
CA ILE A 29 8.03 -16.10 -23.73
C ILE A 29 6.95 -15.98 -22.64
N GLY A 30 5.68 -16.24 -22.98
CA GLY A 30 4.57 -16.32 -22.02
C GLY A 30 4.10 -14.98 -21.44
N LEU A 31 4.39 -13.86 -22.11
CA LEU A 31 3.99 -12.51 -21.68
C LEU A 31 2.73 -11.96 -22.39
N CYS A 32 2.20 -12.67 -23.38
CA CYS A 32 0.98 -12.32 -24.10
C CYS A 32 0.20 -13.60 -24.43
N SER A 33 -1.13 -13.52 -24.44
CA SER A 33 -2.01 -14.63 -24.81
C SER A 33 -2.28 -14.74 -26.32
N ALA A 34 -1.65 -13.87 -27.14
CA ALA A 34 -1.76 -13.79 -28.61
C ALA A 34 -3.21 -13.71 -29.13
N PRO A 35 -4.02 -12.74 -28.69
CA PRO A 35 -5.37 -12.53 -29.23
C PRO A 35 -5.37 -12.16 -30.72
N CYS A 36 -4.26 -11.59 -31.24
CA CYS A 36 -4.10 -11.20 -32.65
C CYS A 36 -4.15 -12.36 -33.64
N VAL A 37 -3.94 -13.59 -33.20
CA VAL A 37 -3.95 -14.81 -34.03
C VAL A 37 -4.86 -15.89 -33.44
N GLY A 38 -5.85 -15.50 -32.64
CA GLY A 38 -6.89 -16.39 -32.14
C GLY A 38 -6.43 -17.48 -31.14
N LYS A 39 -5.27 -17.29 -30.43
CA LYS A 39 -4.80 -18.26 -29.44
C LYS A 39 -5.59 -18.20 -28.12
N ILE A 40 -6.40 -17.18 -27.96
CA ILE A 40 -7.36 -16.98 -26.86
C ILE A 40 -8.67 -16.48 -27.47
N SER A 41 -9.83 -16.86 -26.93
CA SER A 41 -11.11 -16.32 -27.37
C SER A 41 -11.27 -14.87 -26.90
N ASP A 42 -12.02 -14.08 -27.66
CA ASP A 42 -12.24 -12.66 -27.39
C ASP A 42 -12.84 -12.44 -26.00
N ASN A 43 -13.86 -13.23 -25.63
CA ASN A 43 -14.49 -13.15 -24.31
C ASN A 43 -13.49 -13.40 -23.15
N LYS A 44 -12.63 -14.41 -23.29
CA LYS A 44 -11.62 -14.72 -22.27
C LYS A 44 -10.55 -13.65 -22.19
N TYR A 45 -10.17 -13.07 -23.31
CA TYR A 45 -9.23 -11.97 -23.36
C TYR A 45 -9.81 -10.68 -22.75
N GLU A 46 -11.08 -10.38 -23.02
CA GLU A 46 -11.79 -9.24 -22.40
C GLU A 46 -11.84 -9.36 -20.89
N GLN A 47 -12.13 -10.56 -20.36
CA GLN A 47 -12.05 -10.81 -18.91
C GLN A 47 -10.66 -10.55 -18.32
N ASP A 48 -9.59 -10.92 -19.03
CA ASP A 48 -8.22 -10.64 -18.59
C ASP A 48 -7.93 -9.13 -18.60
N VAL A 49 -8.45 -8.38 -19.56
CA VAL A 49 -8.35 -6.90 -19.62
C VAL A 49 -9.14 -6.25 -18.48
N ASP A 50 -10.35 -6.73 -18.19
CA ASP A 50 -11.18 -6.23 -17.10
C ASP A 50 -10.50 -6.45 -15.74
N MET A 51 -9.86 -7.60 -15.53
CA MET A 51 -9.10 -7.87 -14.33
C MET A 51 -7.93 -6.89 -14.15
N VAL A 52 -7.21 -6.55 -15.24
CA VAL A 52 -6.16 -5.51 -15.21
C VAL A 52 -6.75 -4.15 -14.86
N SER A 53 -7.89 -3.79 -15.46
CA SER A 53 -8.59 -2.54 -15.22
C SER A 53 -9.02 -2.40 -13.74
N LEU A 54 -9.56 -3.47 -13.14
CA LEU A 54 -9.90 -3.51 -11.72
C LEU A 54 -8.68 -3.26 -10.84
N PHE A 55 -7.55 -3.87 -11.17
CA PHE A 55 -6.30 -3.68 -10.43
C PHE A 55 -5.79 -2.24 -10.51
N LEU A 56 -5.73 -1.67 -11.72
CA LEU A 56 -5.25 -0.30 -11.96
C LEU A 56 -6.16 0.76 -11.32
N ASN A 57 -7.47 0.48 -11.21
CA ASN A 57 -8.44 1.35 -10.54
C ASN A 57 -8.46 1.18 -9.00
N GLY A 58 -7.48 0.53 -8.39
CA GLY A 58 -7.37 0.38 -6.95
C GLY A 58 -8.34 -0.63 -6.33
N LYS A 59 -9.08 -1.41 -7.14
CA LYS A 59 -10.04 -2.41 -6.67
C LYS A 59 -9.41 -3.78 -6.48
N ALA A 60 -8.17 -3.82 -5.96
CA ALA A 60 -7.38 -5.03 -5.81
C ALA A 60 -8.08 -6.11 -4.97
N SER A 61 -8.78 -5.75 -3.88
CA SER A 61 -9.51 -6.71 -3.06
C SER A 61 -10.63 -7.41 -3.84
N LYS A 62 -11.37 -6.66 -4.69
CA LYS A 62 -12.41 -7.23 -5.54
C LYS A 62 -11.81 -8.21 -6.55
N LEU A 63 -10.68 -7.86 -7.15
CA LEU A 63 -9.95 -8.72 -8.08
C LEU A 63 -9.47 -10.01 -7.40
N LEU A 64 -8.86 -9.92 -6.22
CA LEU A 64 -8.40 -11.10 -5.47
C LEU A 64 -9.54 -12.06 -5.16
N ASN A 65 -10.71 -11.52 -4.75
CA ASN A 65 -11.90 -12.33 -4.50
C ASN A 65 -12.39 -13.03 -5.77
N GLN A 66 -12.42 -12.34 -6.91
CA GLN A 66 -12.82 -12.92 -8.20
C GLN A 66 -11.89 -14.05 -8.66
N VAL A 67 -10.56 -13.83 -8.58
CA VAL A 67 -9.57 -14.86 -8.95
C VAL A 67 -9.62 -16.03 -7.97
N SER A 68 -9.84 -15.79 -6.67
CA SER A 68 -10.03 -16.84 -5.67
C SER A 68 -11.27 -17.68 -5.94
N GLN A 69 -12.38 -17.05 -6.37
CA GLN A 69 -13.58 -17.78 -6.73
C GLN A 69 -13.34 -18.64 -7.99
N LYS A 70 -12.74 -18.08 -9.05
CA LYS A 70 -12.39 -18.85 -10.25
C LYS A 70 -11.49 -20.06 -9.95
N MET A 71 -10.56 -19.91 -8.99
CA MET A 71 -9.70 -21.01 -8.55
C MET A 71 -10.52 -22.13 -7.89
N LYS A 72 -11.49 -21.76 -7.03
CA LYS A 72 -12.36 -22.72 -6.36
C LYS A 72 -13.26 -23.44 -7.36
N ASP A 73 -13.88 -22.71 -8.29
CA ASP A 73 -14.76 -23.26 -9.31
C ASP A 73 -14.02 -24.27 -10.20
N ALA A 74 -12.81 -23.91 -10.69
CA ALA A 74 -11.95 -24.81 -11.43
C ALA A 74 -11.55 -26.07 -10.63
N SER A 75 -11.35 -25.93 -9.31
CA SER A 75 -11.06 -27.08 -8.44
C SER A 75 -12.26 -27.99 -8.27
N ILE A 76 -13.48 -27.45 -8.19
CA ILE A 76 -14.74 -28.22 -8.12
C ILE A 76 -14.96 -28.99 -9.43
N ASP A 77 -14.67 -28.33 -10.57
CA ASP A 77 -14.76 -28.92 -11.91
C ASP A 77 -13.63 -29.91 -12.23
N LEU A 78 -12.74 -30.16 -11.26
CA LEU A 78 -11.55 -31.02 -11.40
C LEU A 78 -10.55 -30.55 -12.48
N ASP A 79 -10.66 -29.31 -12.93
CA ASP A 79 -9.69 -28.66 -13.83
C ASP A 79 -8.48 -28.13 -13.01
N PHE A 80 -7.58 -29.04 -12.63
CA PHE A 80 -6.45 -28.71 -11.81
C PHE A 80 -5.43 -27.79 -12.48
N GLU A 81 -5.37 -27.80 -13.83
CA GLU A 81 -4.50 -26.88 -14.57
C GLU A 81 -5.00 -25.44 -14.50
N ALA A 82 -6.31 -25.23 -14.69
CA ALA A 82 -6.91 -23.91 -14.48
C ALA A 82 -6.81 -23.45 -13.04
N ALA A 83 -7.06 -24.33 -12.06
CA ALA A 83 -6.93 -24.04 -10.64
C ALA A 83 -5.50 -23.62 -10.28
N ALA A 84 -4.49 -24.33 -10.78
CA ALA A 84 -3.08 -23.97 -10.56
C ALA A 84 -2.73 -22.62 -11.19
N LYS A 85 -3.23 -22.31 -12.38
CA LYS A 85 -3.06 -21.01 -13.03
C LYS A 85 -3.64 -19.87 -12.19
N TYR A 86 -4.86 -20.02 -11.66
CA TYR A 86 -5.48 -19.01 -10.80
C TYR A 86 -4.76 -18.86 -9.45
N ARG A 87 -4.25 -19.95 -8.87
CA ARG A 87 -3.41 -19.92 -7.67
C ARG A 87 -2.15 -19.08 -7.92
N ASP A 88 -1.46 -19.30 -9.01
CA ASP A 88 -0.23 -18.59 -9.35
C ASP A 88 -0.51 -17.10 -9.64
N GLN A 89 -1.66 -16.79 -10.24
CA GLN A 89 -2.15 -15.41 -10.37
C GLN A 89 -2.39 -14.75 -9.00
N LEU A 90 -3.03 -15.46 -8.06
CA LEU A 90 -3.26 -14.95 -6.70
C LEU A 90 -1.95 -14.67 -5.97
N ILE A 91 -0.98 -15.58 -6.05
CA ILE A 91 0.34 -15.37 -5.44
C ILE A 91 1.02 -14.15 -6.05
N GLY A 92 1.02 -14.02 -7.39
CA GLY A 92 1.59 -12.87 -8.07
C GLY A 92 0.91 -11.54 -7.71
N LEU A 93 -0.43 -11.53 -7.63
CA LEU A 93 -1.20 -10.34 -7.23
C LEU A 93 -0.93 -9.94 -5.78
N ARG A 94 -0.86 -10.90 -4.84
CA ARG A 94 -0.51 -10.64 -3.44
C ARG A 94 0.91 -10.08 -3.33
N THR A 95 1.87 -10.65 -4.03
CA THR A 95 3.26 -10.15 -4.06
C THR A 95 3.34 -8.71 -4.59
N ILE A 96 2.52 -8.37 -5.60
CA ILE A 96 2.42 -6.99 -6.08
C ILE A 96 1.77 -6.11 -5.02
N GLN A 97 0.70 -6.57 -4.40
CA GLN A 97 -0.01 -5.83 -3.35
C GLN A 97 0.89 -5.60 -2.13
N GLU A 98 1.69 -6.57 -1.72
CA GLU A 98 2.68 -6.43 -0.65
C GLU A 98 3.80 -5.44 -1.02
N ARG A 99 4.31 -5.51 -2.25
CA ARG A 99 5.31 -4.55 -2.77
C ARG A 99 4.76 -3.16 -3.03
N HIS A 100 3.47 -3.04 -3.34
CA HIS A 100 2.74 -1.82 -3.63
C HIS A 100 1.63 -1.55 -2.62
N GLY A 101 1.48 -2.37 -1.59
CA GLY A 101 0.51 -2.21 -0.50
C GLY A 101 0.63 -0.86 0.18
N SER A 102 1.81 -0.28 0.06
CA SER A 102 2.07 1.10 0.35
C SER A 102 1.44 2.10 -0.66
N GLN A 103 1.08 1.72 -1.88
CA GLN A 103 0.54 2.67 -2.89
C GLN A 103 -0.96 2.96 -2.76
N PHE A 104 -1.71 2.16 -1.99
CA PHE A 104 -3.13 2.39 -1.71
C PHE A 104 -3.38 2.93 -0.30
N SER A 105 -2.33 3.17 0.46
CA SER A 105 -2.41 3.87 1.73
C SER A 105 -2.68 5.35 1.47
N SER A 106 -3.67 5.90 2.16
CA SER A 106 -3.89 7.35 2.20
C SER A 106 -2.60 8.06 2.63
N ASP A 107 -2.40 9.28 2.16
CA ASP A 107 -1.35 10.14 2.69
C ASP A 107 -1.51 10.24 4.19
N MET A 108 -0.47 9.88 4.91
CA MET A 108 -0.44 9.88 6.36
C MET A 108 0.90 10.35 6.89
N ASP A 109 0.89 10.87 8.10
CA ASP A 109 2.09 11.10 8.89
C ASP A 109 2.10 10.11 10.06
N VAL A 110 3.28 9.68 10.44
CA VAL A 110 3.50 8.75 11.57
C VAL A 110 4.34 9.47 12.59
N VAL A 111 3.79 9.67 13.79
CA VAL A 111 4.43 10.39 14.88
C VAL A 111 4.69 9.42 16.01
N SER A 112 5.96 9.21 16.30
CA SER A 112 6.40 8.41 17.42
C SER A 112 7.18 9.26 18.40
N ILE A 113 6.93 9.09 19.68
CA ILE A 113 7.70 9.69 20.77
C ILE A 113 8.30 8.59 21.63
N VAL A 114 9.52 8.82 22.06
CA VAL A 114 10.20 8.03 23.08
C VAL A 114 10.86 8.98 24.08
N ASN A 115 11.06 8.52 25.30
CA ASN A 115 11.79 9.27 26.31
C ASN A 115 12.90 8.40 26.92
N ASP A 116 13.96 9.05 27.32
CA ASP A 116 15.02 8.49 28.18
C ASP A 116 15.39 9.53 29.21
N ALA A 117 15.23 9.18 30.51
CA ALA A 117 15.35 10.08 31.63
C ALA A 117 14.51 11.37 31.39
N ASP A 118 15.17 12.51 31.25
CA ASP A 118 14.56 13.83 31.11
C ASP A 118 14.42 14.31 29.64
N THR A 119 14.74 13.48 28.71
CA THR A 119 14.80 13.87 27.27
C THR A 119 13.76 13.13 26.46
N HIS A 120 12.93 13.87 25.71
CA HIS A 120 12.00 13.32 24.74
C HIS A 120 12.55 13.47 23.33
N CYS A 121 12.31 12.45 22.50
CA CYS A 121 12.58 12.47 21.08
C CYS A 121 11.31 12.14 20.31
N ILE A 122 10.88 13.04 19.44
CA ILE A 122 9.74 12.83 18.53
C ILE A 122 10.30 12.59 17.13
N GLU A 123 9.90 11.48 16.53
CA GLU A 123 10.18 11.18 15.13
C GLU A 123 8.88 11.28 14.34
N LEU A 124 8.89 12.12 13.32
CA LEU A 124 7.81 12.35 12.40
C LEU A 124 8.20 11.79 11.03
N VAL A 125 7.48 10.79 10.54
CA VAL A 125 7.72 10.14 9.25
C VAL A 125 6.58 10.48 8.29
N PHE A 126 6.93 11.01 7.12
CA PHE A 126 5.98 11.34 6.07
C PHE A 126 5.77 10.17 5.14
N VAL A 127 4.52 9.73 4.99
CA VAL A 127 4.13 8.66 4.07
C VAL A 127 3.15 9.23 3.05
N ARG A 128 3.51 9.18 1.76
CA ARG A 128 2.69 9.66 0.64
C ARG A 128 2.57 8.56 -0.41
N GLY A 129 1.34 8.28 -0.81
CA GLY A 129 1.10 7.15 -1.73
C GLY A 129 1.68 5.83 -1.21
N GLY A 130 1.76 5.67 0.14
CA GLY A 130 2.31 4.52 0.82
C GLY A 130 3.83 4.34 0.69
N LYS A 131 4.56 5.39 0.40
CA LYS A 131 6.03 5.43 0.45
C LYS A 131 6.47 6.47 1.46
N GLN A 132 7.49 6.13 2.23
CA GLN A 132 8.17 7.13 3.03
C GLN A 132 8.86 8.11 2.10
N VAL A 133 8.51 9.39 2.23
CA VAL A 133 9.09 10.48 1.43
C VAL A 133 10.07 11.34 2.23
N GLY A 134 10.08 11.21 3.55
CA GLY A 134 10.99 11.92 4.44
C GLY A 134 10.68 11.65 5.90
N SER A 135 11.53 12.19 6.78
CA SER A 135 11.30 12.25 8.23
C SER A 135 11.93 13.48 8.84
N GLU A 136 11.41 13.87 10.01
CA GLU A 136 11.93 14.95 10.83
C GLU A 136 11.99 14.50 12.29
N THR A 137 13.05 14.95 12.99
CA THR A 137 13.29 14.61 14.39
C THR A 137 13.24 15.87 15.26
N PHE A 138 12.55 15.81 16.38
CA PHE A 138 12.38 16.93 17.31
C PHE A 138 12.76 16.52 18.73
N PHE A 139 13.41 17.45 19.43
CA PHE A 139 13.77 17.31 20.85
C PHE A 139 13.11 18.45 21.65
N PRO A 140 11.93 18.22 22.25
CA PRO A 140 11.24 19.22 23.08
C PRO A 140 12.09 19.63 24.29
N LYS A 141 12.39 20.94 24.43
CA LYS A 141 13.34 21.43 25.45
C LYS A 141 12.75 21.60 26.85
N ASN A 142 11.46 21.75 27.01
CA ASN A 142 10.81 22.08 28.27
C ASN A 142 9.81 21.01 28.75
N ALA A 143 10.07 19.75 28.43
CA ALA A 143 9.16 18.63 28.68
C ALA A 143 9.71 17.59 29.67
N LYS A 144 10.61 18.01 30.59
CA LYS A 144 11.34 17.09 31.45
C LYS A 144 10.47 16.22 32.37
N ASN A 145 9.34 16.75 32.81
CA ASN A 145 8.44 16.06 33.74
C ASN A 145 7.13 15.63 33.10
N ASP A 146 6.95 15.92 31.80
CA ASP A 146 5.72 15.62 31.10
C ASP A 146 5.73 14.17 30.60
N SER A 147 4.57 13.55 30.51
CA SER A 147 4.41 12.24 29.90
C SER A 147 4.53 12.33 28.37
N CYS A 148 4.84 11.21 27.73
CA CYS A 148 4.87 11.16 26.26
C CYS A 148 3.53 11.60 25.64
N GLU A 149 2.42 11.30 26.30
CA GLU A 149 1.06 11.67 25.88
C GLU A 149 0.86 13.18 25.93
N GLU A 150 1.26 13.84 27.02
CA GLU A 150 1.16 15.30 27.18
C GLU A 150 2.02 16.03 26.15
N VAL A 151 3.25 15.55 25.94
CA VAL A 151 4.17 16.13 24.95
C VAL A 151 3.61 15.99 23.53
N LEU A 152 3.05 14.82 23.17
CA LEU A 152 2.42 14.63 21.86
C LEU A 152 1.18 15.51 21.68
N SER A 153 0.34 15.62 22.71
CA SER A 153 -0.87 16.44 22.69
C SER A 153 -0.55 17.91 22.45
N ALA A 154 0.53 18.42 23.05
CA ALA A 154 1.03 19.78 22.83
C ALA A 154 1.74 19.94 21.46
N PHE A 155 2.50 18.95 21.02
CA PHE A 155 3.28 18.99 19.79
C PHE A 155 2.41 19.04 18.53
N LEU A 156 1.37 18.20 18.45
CA LEU A 156 0.56 18.07 17.25
C LEU A 156 -0.06 19.41 16.77
N PRO A 157 -0.76 20.19 17.62
CA PRO A 157 -1.28 21.47 17.20
C PRO A 157 -0.19 22.45 16.75
N LEU A 158 0.91 22.52 17.50
CA LEU A 158 2.03 23.43 17.21
C LEU A 158 2.68 23.12 15.87
N TYR A 159 2.90 21.84 15.55
CA TYR A 159 3.53 21.42 14.30
C TYR A 159 2.61 21.67 13.09
N TYR A 160 1.34 21.31 13.23
CA TYR A 160 0.38 21.45 12.11
C TYR A 160 -0.23 22.84 11.98
N LEU A 161 0.11 23.79 12.88
CA LEU A 161 -0.29 25.17 12.74
C LEU A 161 0.43 25.79 11.53
N GLY A 162 -0.28 25.97 10.41
CA GLY A 162 0.28 26.51 9.19
C GLY A 162 0.89 25.52 8.20
N THR A 163 0.89 24.22 8.54
CA THR A 163 1.26 23.14 7.62
C THR A 163 0.02 22.39 7.12
N LYS A 164 0.11 21.84 5.89
CA LYS A 164 -0.99 21.03 5.35
C LYS A 164 -1.08 19.70 6.10
N THR A 165 -2.16 19.52 6.84
CA THR A 165 -2.43 18.30 7.59
C THR A 165 -2.77 17.15 6.65
N PRO A 166 -2.21 15.95 6.84
CA PRO A 166 -2.59 14.76 6.08
C PRO A 166 -3.98 14.26 6.49
N LYS A 167 -4.56 13.35 5.73
CA LYS A 167 -5.86 12.75 6.06
C LYS A 167 -5.83 11.94 7.34
N GLU A 168 -4.70 11.35 7.66
CA GLU A 168 -4.52 10.49 8.83
C GLU A 168 -3.16 10.74 9.48
N ILE A 169 -3.12 10.72 10.80
CA ILE A 169 -1.89 10.74 11.60
C ILE A 169 -1.89 9.50 12.50
N VAL A 170 -0.82 8.70 12.40
CA VAL A 170 -0.62 7.50 13.22
C VAL A 170 0.25 7.88 14.42
N LEU A 171 -0.19 7.54 15.62
CA LEU A 171 0.47 7.91 16.87
C LEU A 171 0.98 6.69 17.62
N SER A 172 2.12 6.84 18.28
CA SER A 172 2.71 5.80 19.15
C SER A 172 1.97 5.64 20.49
N HIS A 173 1.30 6.69 20.97
CA HIS A 173 0.61 6.70 22.25
C HIS A 173 -0.87 7.05 22.09
N LYS A 174 -1.66 6.70 23.12
CA LYS A 174 -3.08 7.03 23.17
C LYS A 174 -3.25 8.37 23.86
N LEU A 175 -3.91 9.31 23.20
CA LEU A 175 -4.20 10.63 23.75
C LEU A 175 -5.63 10.68 24.26
N GLU A 176 -5.84 11.29 25.42
CA GLU A 176 -7.19 11.46 26.02
C GLU A 176 -7.99 12.51 25.26
N ASP A 177 -7.35 13.55 24.77
CA ASP A 177 -7.91 14.67 24.03
C ASP A 177 -8.04 14.43 22.51
N LYS A 178 -7.96 13.16 22.08
CA LYS A 178 -8.01 12.74 20.69
C LYS A 178 -9.12 13.43 19.88
N SER A 179 -10.33 13.47 20.40
CA SER A 179 -11.49 14.04 19.69
C SER A 179 -11.36 15.54 19.46
N VAL A 180 -10.78 16.26 20.39
CA VAL A 180 -10.52 17.70 20.30
C VAL A 180 -9.45 17.97 19.24
N LEU A 181 -8.37 17.18 19.26
CA LEU A 181 -7.28 17.28 18.29
C LEU A 181 -7.76 16.93 16.87
N GLU A 182 -8.56 15.88 16.69
CA GLU A 182 -9.14 15.51 15.38
C GLU A 182 -10.01 16.65 14.81
N ALA A 183 -10.82 17.29 15.65
CA ALA A 183 -11.64 18.42 15.25
C ALA A 183 -10.79 19.66 14.89
N GLY A 184 -9.80 19.99 15.72
CA GLY A 184 -8.92 21.15 15.51
C GLY A 184 -8.02 21.02 14.30
N LEU A 185 -7.48 19.84 14.05
CA LEU A 185 -6.56 19.56 12.95
C LEU A 185 -7.26 19.11 11.66
N SER A 186 -8.58 18.86 11.69
CA SER A 186 -9.36 18.31 10.58
C SER A 186 -8.73 17.03 9.99
N THR A 187 -8.22 16.15 10.84
CA THR A 187 -7.52 14.92 10.49
C THR A 187 -7.94 13.78 11.41
N LYS A 188 -7.73 12.54 10.95
CA LYS A 188 -8.02 11.35 11.75
C LYS A 188 -6.77 10.87 12.49
N LEU A 189 -6.84 10.73 13.83
CA LEU A 189 -5.78 10.20 14.66
C LEU A 189 -5.94 8.69 14.87
N ILE A 190 -4.92 7.91 14.50
CA ILE A 190 -4.89 6.46 14.62
C ILE A 190 -3.93 6.06 15.73
N GLN A 191 -4.47 5.64 16.87
CA GLN A 191 -3.72 5.27 18.08
C GLN A 191 -3.52 3.75 18.23
N SER A 192 -4.15 2.95 17.37
CA SER A 192 -4.03 1.49 17.33
C SER A 192 -3.97 1.04 15.88
N PRO A 193 -2.83 1.24 15.20
CA PRO A 193 -2.72 0.95 13.78
C PRO A 193 -2.79 -0.56 13.52
N ARG A 194 -3.43 -0.93 12.39
CA ARG A 194 -3.41 -2.29 11.86
C ARG A 194 -2.05 -2.60 11.24
N VAL A 195 -1.82 -3.86 10.87
CA VAL A 195 -0.54 -4.41 10.39
C VAL A 195 0.18 -3.50 9.38
N ASP A 196 -0.53 -2.98 8.39
CA ASP A 196 0.02 -2.16 7.30
C ASP A 196 0.62 -0.83 7.78
N LYS A 197 0.00 -0.20 8.80
CA LYS A 197 0.45 1.08 9.40
C LYS A 197 1.38 0.86 10.59
N LYS A 198 1.29 -0.31 11.22
CA LYS A 198 2.12 -0.69 12.37
C LYS A 198 3.59 -0.74 12.01
N HIS A 199 3.93 -1.23 10.82
CA HIS A 199 5.30 -1.27 10.31
C HIS A 199 5.96 0.13 10.30
N TYR A 200 5.25 1.16 9.80
CA TYR A 200 5.79 2.54 9.81
C TYR A 200 5.95 3.09 11.22
N LEU A 201 5.05 2.73 12.13
CA LEU A 201 5.13 3.15 13.53
C LEU A 201 6.33 2.49 14.25
N GLU A 202 6.56 1.20 14.03
CA GLU A 202 7.72 0.48 14.57
C GLU A 202 9.03 1.09 14.05
N MET A 203 9.10 1.41 12.76
CA MET A 203 10.25 2.07 12.16
C MET A 203 10.49 3.47 12.75
N ALA A 204 9.45 4.31 12.86
CA ALA A 204 9.54 5.63 13.47
C ALA A 204 10.00 5.54 14.93
N THR A 205 9.48 4.54 15.67
CA THR A 205 9.88 4.32 17.09
C THR A 205 11.35 3.88 17.19
N LEU A 206 11.82 3.07 16.27
CA LEU A 206 13.22 2.65 16.24
C LEU A 206 14.13 3.84 15.95
N ASN A 207 13.80 4.65 14.92
CA ASN A 207 14.55 5.85 14.59
C ASN A 207 14.61 6.84 15.77
N ALA A 208 13.47 7.07 16.45
CA ALA A 208 13.42 7.93 17.63
C ALA A 208 14.35 7.43 18.76
N LYS A 209 14.40 6.11 18.98
CA LYS A 209 15.30 5.50 19.96
C LYS A 209 16.77 5.62 19.58
N GLU A 210 17.10 5.51 18.30
CA GLU A 210 18.47 5.68 17.82
C GLU A 210 18.92 7.13 17.92
N ASN A 211 18.07 8.07 17.55
CA ASN A 211 18.34 9.51 17.64
C ASN A 211 18.49 9.98 19.11
N LEU A 212 17.80 9.34 20.04
CA LEU A 212 17.91 9.66 21.47
C LEU A 212 19.24 9.21 22.11
N LYS A 213 19.94 8.24 21.48
CA LYS A 213 21.24 7.73 21.95
C LYS A 213 22.44 8.53 21.45
N GLN A 214 22.24 9.42 20.48
CA GLN A 214 23.29 10.28 19.92
C GLN A 214 23.40 11.59 20.70
#